data_ecf5acdf374526bb2725746c7b24d597
#
_entry.id   ecf5acdf374526bb2725746c7b24d597
#
_cell.length_a   1.000
_cell.length_b   1.000
_cell.length_c   1.000
_cell.angle_alpha   90.00
_cell.angle_beta   90.00
_cell.angle_gamma   90.00
#
_symmetry.space_group_name_H-M   'P 1'
#
loop_
_entity.id
_entity.type
_entity.pdbx_description
1 polymer ?
#
loop_
_entity_poly.entity_id
_entity_poly.type
_entity_poly.pdbx_seq_one_letter_code
_entity_poly.pdbx_strand_id
1 'polypeptide(L)'
;MLILGGLASGCGKGWQMDYGKPAAQIHAHDVARIGKPFIGKKITVKGEVLRVENREDGNHIYLKHNIHCVFPTWHLGEDNLKMGDEIFVDGFLEKCTEGNVELYPALGRDSAASFKPIE
;
A
#
# COMPACT_ATOMS: atom_id res chain seq x y z
N MET A 1 -14.86 23.32 -6.06
CA MET A 1 -15.13 23.24 -5.60
C MET A 1 -15.02 22.91 -5.35
N LEU A 2 -14.85 22.91 -5.51
CA LEU A 2 -14.92 22.69 -5.15
C LEU A 2 -14.65 22.22 -4.91
N ILE A 3 -14.48 22.13 -4.90
CA ILE A 3 -14.46 21.77 -4.58
C ILE A 3 -14.20 21.22 -4.52
N LEU A 4 -14.03 21.34 -4.74
CA LEU A 4 -13.96 21.00 -4.52
C LEU A 4 -13.58 20.62 -4.39
N GLY A 5 -13.13 20.91 -4.70
CA GLY A 5 -13.10 20.66 -4.42
C GLY A 5 -12.61 20.37 -4.34
N GLY A 6 -12.20 20.46 -4.46
CA GLY A 6 -12.14 20.38 -4.17
C GLY A 6 -11.60 20.13 -4.10
N LEU A 7 -11.44 20.10 -4.22
CA LEU A 7 -11.10 20.03 -4.02
C LEU A 7 -10.50 19.82 -3.93
N ALA A 8 -10.22 20.01 -3.98
CA ALA A 8 -9.82 19.95 -3.73
C ALA A 8 -9.17 19.79 -3.71
N SER A 9 -8.84 19.94 -3.84
CA SER A 9 -8.32 19.93 -3.58
C SER A 9 -7.68 19.86 -3.49
N GLY A 10 -7.30 19.99 -3.61
CA GLY A 10 -6.88 19.97 -3.25
C GLY A 10 -6.09 19.98 -3.29
N CYS A 11 -5.81 20.15 -3.33
CA CYS A 11 -5.25 20.16 -3.13
C CYS A 11 -4.46 19.92 -3.27
N GLY A 12 -4.01 19.92 -3.47
CA GLY A 12 -3.55 19.65 -3.44
C GLY A 12 -2.64 19.23 -3.40
N LYS A 13 -2.27 18.95 -3.56
CA LYS A 13 -1.61 18.14 -3.21
C LYS A 13 -2.16 17.00 -2.85
N GLY A 14 -3.11 16.86 -2.96
CA GLY A 14 -3.92 15.90 -2.39
C GLY A 14 -3.64 14.47 -2.58
N TRP A 15 -2.88 14.10 -3.46
CA TRP A 15 -2.63 12.71 -3.70
C TRP A 15 -2.13 11.97 -2.46
N GLN A 16 -1.21 12.58 -1.81
CA GLN A 16 -0.68 11.93 -0.64
C GLN A 16 -1.66 12.00 0.49
N MET A 17 -2.65 12.81 0.31
CA MET A 17 -3.63 12.99 1.33
C MET A 17 -4.82 12.10 1.11
N ASP A 18 -4.66 11.07 0.36
CA ASP A 18 -5.76 10.17 0.16
C ASP A 18 -5.93 9.29 1.38
N TYR A 19 -6.62 9.84 2.35
CA TYR A 19 -6.94 9.10 3.56
C TYR A 19 -8.27 8.42 3.46
N GLY A 20 -8.80 8.33 2.26
CA GLY A 20 -10.06 7.64 2.07
C GLY A 20 -9.94 6.18 2.45
N LYS A 21 -11.06 5.56 2.66
CA LYS A 21 -11.07 4.14 3.00
C LYS A 21 -10.56 3.32 1.83
N PRO A 22 -9.79 2.29 2.12
CA PRO A 22 -9.40 1.38 1.04
C PRO A 22 -10.61 0.63 0.51
N ALA A 23 -10.54 0.23 -0.74
CA ALA A 23 -11.60 -0.56 -1.34
C ALA A 23 -11.68 -1.94 -0.68
N ALA A 24 -10.56 -2.43 -0.17
CA ALA A 24 -10.52 -3.71 0.53
C ALA A 24 -9.29 -3.73 1.42
N GLN A 25 -9.35 -4.57 2.45
CA GLN A 25 -8.21 -4.86 3.29
C GLN A 25 -7.98 -6.36 3.19
N ILE A 26 -6.75 -6.77 2.94
CA ILE A 26 -6.47 -8.15 2.57
C ILE A 26 -5.19 -8.61 3.22
N HIS A 27 -5.18 -9.83 3.77
CA HIS A 27 -3.93 -10.44 4.21
C HIS A 27 -3.04 -10.74 3.01
N ALA A 28 -1.73 -10.58 3.20
CA ALA A 28 -0.79 -10.79 2.10
C ALA A 28 -0.97 -12.14 1.44
N HIS A 29 -1.22 -13.18 2.22
CA HIS A 29 -1.35 -14.52 1.65
C HIS A 29 -2.60 -14.71 0.81
N ASP A 30 -3.52 -13.76 0.85
CA ASP A 30 -4.76 -13.85 0.08
C ASP A 30 -4.80 -12.95 -1.14
N VAL A 31 -3.87 -11.99 -1.26
CA VAL A 31 -4.00 -10.97 -2.30
C VAL A 31 -4.02 -11.59 -3.70
N ALA A 32 -3.13 -12.52 -3.97
CA ALA A 32 -3.06 -13.10 -5.31
C ALA A 32 -4.36 -13.81 -5.66
N ARG A 33 -5.04 -14.37 -4.67
CA ARG A 33 -6.25 -15.14 -4.89
C ARG A 33 -7.48 -14.28 -5.05
N ILE A 34 -7.60 -13.23 -4.23
CA ILE A 34 -8.86 -12.47 -4.20
C ILE A 34 -8.70 -11.02 -4.61
N GLY A 35 -7.50 -10.57 -4.94
CA GLY A 35 -7.26 -9.15 -5.19
C GLY A 35 -7.64 -8.64 -6.57
N LYS A 36 -7.78 -9.53 -7.54
CA LYS A 36 -7.97 -9.11 -8.92
C LYS A 36 -9.06 -8.06 -9.16
N PRO A 37 -10.23 -8.18 -8.53
CA PRO A 37 -11.26 -7.16 -8.73
C PRO A 37 -10.86 -5.76 -8.27
N PHE A 38 -9.79 -5.67 -7.50
CA PHE A 38 -9.37 -4.39 -6.93
C PHE A 38 -8.19 -3.77 -7.67
N ILE A 39 -7.79 -4.33 -8.82
CA ILE A 39 -6.71 -3.72 -9.60
C ILE A 39 -7.10 -2.29 -9.94
N GLY A 40 -6.17 -1.37 -9.71
CA GLY A 40 -6.40 0.06 -9.92
C GLY A 40 -7.01 0.77 -8.74
N LYS A 41 -7.33 0.03 -7.67
CA LYS A 41 -7.94 0.62 -6.49
C LYS A 41 -6.99 0.56 -5.31
N LYS A 42 -7.20 1.44 -4.34
CA LYS A 42 -6.39 1.43 -3.14
C LYS A 42 -6.85 0.30 -2.23
N ILE A 43 -5.90 -0.50 -1.79
CA ILE A 43 -6.18 -1.57 -0.82
C ILE A 43 -5.19 -1.46 0.33
N THR A 44 -5.51 -2.13 1.42
CA THR A 44 -4.58 -2.28 2.53
C THR A 44 -4.15 -3.74 2.59
N VAL A 45 -2.85 -3.95 2.69
CA VAL A 45 -2.30 -5.30 2.80
C VAL A 45 -1.55 -5.42 4.12
N LYS A 46 -1.79 -6.50 4.84
CA LYS A 46 -1.03 -6.83 6.03
C LYS A 46 -0.08 -7.96 5.67
N GLY A 47 1.21 -7.73 5.82
CA GLY A 47 2.18 -8.73 5.43
C GLY A 47 3.48 -8.64 6.20
N GLU A 48 4.28 -9.66 6.03
CA GLU A 48 5.56 -9.76 6.70
C GLU A 48 6.68 -9.32 5.78
N VAL A 49 7.55 -8.47 6.28
CA VAL A 49 8.64 -7.89 5.49
C VAL A 49 9.71 -8.93 5.23
N LEU A 50 10.08 -9.09 3.96
CA LEU A 50 11.21 -9.91 3.56
C LEU A 50 12.46 -9.07 3.42
N ARG A 51 12.34 -7.89 2.82
CA ARG A 51 13.49 -6.99 2.70
C ARG A 51 13.02 -5.60 2.30
N VAL A 52 13.90 -4.65 2.52
CA VAL A 52 13.68 -3.25 2.18
C VAL A 52 14.85 -2.80 1.33
N GLU A 53 14.57 -2.11 0.23
CA GLU A 53 15.59 -1.57 -0.64
C GLU A 53 15.32 -0.09 -0.86
N ASN A 54 16.32 0.73 -0.66
CA ASN A 54 16.22 2.15 -0.97
C ASN A 54 16.80 2.36 -2.36
N ARG A 55 15.97 2.86 -3.26
CA ARG A 55 16.37 3.10 -4.64
C ARG A 55 16.10 4.54 -5.00
N GLU A 56 16.58 4.94 -6.15
CA GLU A 56 16.38 6.32 -6.61
C GLU A 56 14.91 6.67 -6.75
N ASP A 57 14.09 5.71 -7.12
CA ASP A 57 12.67 5.94 -7.34
C ASP A 57 11.83 5.73 -6.09
N GLY A 58 12.47 5.54 -4.96
CA GLY A 58 11.75 5.42 -3.70
C GLY A 58 12.17 4.22 -2.89
N ASN A 59 11.38 3.92 -1.87
CA ASN A 59 11.63 2.77 -1.02
C ASN A 59 10.84 1.58 -1.53
N HIS A 60 11.52 0.46 -1.68
CA HIS A 60 10.88 -0.77 -2.15
C HIS A 60 10.83 -1.75 -0.99
N ILE A 61 9.64 -2.19 -0.66
CA ILE A 61 9.46 -3.16 0.42
C ILE A 61 8.87 -4.42 -0.19
N TYR A 62 9.51 -5.53 0.10
CA TYR A 62 9.06 -6.82 -0.39
C TYR A 62 8.46 -7.59 0.76
N LEU A 63 7.23 -8.02 0.59
CA LEU A 63 6.54 -8.82 1.60
C LEU A 63 6.46 -10.26 1.14
N LYS A 64 6.26 -11.15 2.09
CA LYS A 64 6.03 -12.56 1.74
C LYS A 64 4.85 -12.65 0.78
N HIS A 65 4.85 -13.72 0.01
CA HIS A 65 3.81 -14.02 -0.97
C HIS A 65 3.93 -13.17 -2.22
N ASN A 66 5.18 -12.83 -2.57
CA ASN A 66 5.50 -12.15 -3.84
C ASN A 66 4.84 -10.78 -3.97
N ILE A 67 4.79 -10.04 -2.88
CA ILE A 67 4.21 -8.70 -2.88
C ILE A 67 5.32 -7.67 -2.85
N HIS A 68 5.29 -6.77 -3.80
CA HIS A 68 6.26 -5.70 -3.96
C HIS A 68 5.55 -4.37 -3.81
N CYS A 69 5.99 -3.57 -2.83
CA CYS A 69 5.40 -2.27 -2.54
C CYS A 69 6.42 -1.19 -2.83
N VAL A 70 6.01 -0.19 -3.59
CA VAL A 70 6.90 0.92 -3.96
C VAL A 70 6.37 2.21 -3.36
N PHE A 71 7.18 2.83 -2.50
CA PHE A 71 6.84 4.09 -1.85
C PHE A 71 7.64 5.20 -2.52
N PRO A 72 7.08 5.88 -3.51
CA PRO A 72 7.88 6.83 -4.30
C PRO A 72 8.29 8.07 -3.53
N THR A 73 7.53 8.46 -2.52
CA THR A 73 7.83 9.72 -1.84
C THR A 73 8.07 9.56 -0.37
N TRP A 74 8.14 8.36 0.12
CA TRP A 74 8.13 8.23 1.52
C TRP A 74 9.12 7.42 2.20
N HIS A 75 9.25 7.78 3.39
CA HIS A 75 10.23 7.26 4.23
C HIS A 75 9.62 6.81 5.53
N LEU A 76 9.04 5.70 5.52
CA LEU A 76 8.41 5.10 6.60
C LEU A 76 9.38 4.70 7.59
N GLY A 77 9.82 5.36 8.43
CA GLY A 77 10.63 4.82 9.48
C GLY A 77 11.47 3.66 9.01
N GLU A 78 11.98 3.75 7.79
CA GLU A 78 12.68 2.62 7.19
C GLU A 78 13.84 2.20 8.06
N ASP A 79 14.34 3.10 8.88
CA ASP A 79 15.45 2.77 9.75
C ASP A 79 15.11 1.68 10.72
N ASN A 80 13.83 1.55 11.03
CA ASN A 80 13.40 0.59 12.03
C ASN A 80 12.74 -0.64 11.45
N LEU A 81 12.60 -0.67 10.14
CA LEU A 81 11.89 -1.77 9.49
C LEU A 81 12.86 -2.86 9.13
N LYS A 82 12.57 -4.08 9.50
CA LYS A 82 13.47 -5.19 9.23
C LYS A 82 12.72 -6.44 8.88
N MET A 83 13.47 -7.38 8.35
CA MET A 83 12.92 -8.68 7.97
C MET A 83 12.17 -9.30 9.13
N GLY A 84 11.01 -9.82 8.86
CA GLY A 84 10.18 -10.45 9.86
C GLY A 84 9.13 -9.54 10.46
N ASP A 85 9.28 -8.24 10.31
CA ASP A 85 8.27 -7.30 10.83
C ASP A 85 6.97 -7.47 10.08
N GLU A 86 5.87 -7.38 10.81
CA GLU A 86 4.56 -7.41 10.18
C GLU A 86 4.04 -5.99 10.07
N ILE A 87 3.66 -5.59 8.88
CA ILE A 87 3.27 -4.21 8.65
C ILE A 87 1.98 -4.14 7.85
N PHE A 88 1.36 -2.97 7.91
CA PHE A 88 0.21 -2.64 7.07
C PHE A 88 0.67 -1.67 6.00
N VAL A 89 0.30 -1.92 4.77
CA VAL A 89 0.65 -1.06 3.65
C VAL A 89 -0.61 -0.69 2.91
N ASP A 90 -0.82 0.60 2.69
CA ASP A 90 -1.87 1.07 1.80
C ASP A 90 -1.23 1.34 0.45
N GLY A 91 -1.89 0.94 -0.62
CA GLY A 91 -1.34 1.19 -1.94
C GLY A 91 -2.34 0.84 -3.02
N PHE A 92 -2.04 1.29 -4.22
CA PHE A 92 -2.89 1.00 -5.36
C PHE A 92 -2.41 -0.29 -6.00
N LEU A 93 -3.32 -1.23 -6.15
CA LEU A 93 -2.99 -2.54 -6.67
C LEU A 93 -2.74 -2.43 -8.17
N GLU A 94 -1.51 -2.62 -8.56
CA GLU A 94 -1.10 -2.44 -9.95
C GLU A 94 -1.07 -3.76 -10.70
N LYS A 95 -0.57 -4.80 -10.04
CA LYS A 95 -0.47 -6.13 -10.63
C LYS A 95 -0.93 -7.14 -9.62
N CYS A 96 -1.62 -8.17 -10.08
CA CYS A 96 -2.14 -9.17 -9.17
C CYS A 96 -2.21 -10.53 -9.86
N THR A 97 -1.11 -11.25 -9.77
CA THR A 97 -1.05 -12.64 -10.20
C THR A 97 -0.35 -13.42 -9.11
N GLU A 98 -0.38 -14.73 -9.20
CA GLU A 98 0.19 -15.57 -8.16
C GLU A 98 1.65 -15.32 -7.88
N GLY A 99 2.41 -15.01 -8.87
CA GLY A 99 3.84 -14.78 -8.67
C GLY A 99 4.24 -13.34 -8.63
N ASN A 100 3.28 -12.42 -8.73
CA ASN A 100 3.64 -11.02 -8.86
C ASN A 100 2.47 -10.12 -8.46
N VAL A 101 2.56 -9.59 -7.25
CA VAL A 101 1.61 -8.60 -6.77
C VAL A 101 2.38 -7.31 -6.55
N GLU A 102 1.89 -6.21 -7.08
CA GLU A 102 2.58 -4.94 -6.94
C GLU A 102 1.63 -3.85 -6.48
N LEU A 103 2.05 -3.15 -5.43
CA LEU A 103 1.34 -1.96 -4.94
C LEU A 103 2.16 -0.74 -5.33
N TYR A 104 1.57 0.13 -6.14
CA TYR A 104 2.27 1.33 -6.60
C TYR A 104 1.26 2.40 -6.97
N PRO A 105 1.36 3.61 -6.43
CA PRO A 105 2.23 3.96 -5.32
C PRO A 105 1.70 3.38 -4.02
N ALA A 106 2.62 3.05 -3.14
CA ALA A 106 2.29 2.62 -1.81
C ALA A 106 2.37 3.81 -0.87
N LEU A 107 1.58 3.78 0.18
CA LEU A 107 1.44 4.89 1.12
C LEU A 107 1.56 4.36 2.53
N GLY A 108 1.97 5.25 3.43
CA GLY A 108 1.99 4.89 4.83
C GLY A 108 0.59 4.74 5.38
N ARG A 109 0.45 3.87 6.36
CA ARG A 109 -0.84 3.66 6.99
C ARG A 109 -0.75 4.00 8.46
N ASP A 110 -1.77 4.67 8.96
CA ASP A 110 -1.89 4.94 10.37
C ASP A 110 -2.01 3.61 11.12
N SER A 111 -1.04 3.33 11.97
CA SER A 111 -1.03 2.05 12.69
C SER A 111 -2.20 1.92 13.66
N ALA A 112 -2.85 3.03 13.99
CA ALA A 112 -4.01 2.97 14.85
C ALA A 112 -5.29 2.62 14.11
N ALA A 113 -5.26 2.65 12.78
CA ALA A 113 -6.44 2.31 12.01
C ALA A 113 -6.71 0.81 12.12
N SER A 114 -7.99 0.47 12.24
CA SER A 114 -8.34 -0.94 12.38
C SER A 114 -8.14 -1.68 11.06
N PHE A 115 -7.84 -2.96 11.17
CA PHE A 115 -7.66 -3.81 10.01
C PHE A 115 -8.75 -4.86 10.02
N LYS A 116 -9.59 -4.81 8.99
CA LYS A 116 -10.71 -5.74 8.88
C LYS A 116 -10.65 -6.40 7.51
N PRO A 117 -9.92 -7.48 7.39
CA PRO A 117 -9.69 -8.09 6.09
C PRO A 117 -10.92 -8.82 5.56
N ILE A 118 -11.03 -8.80 4.25
CA ILE A 118 -12.01 -9.65 3.56
C ILE A 118 -11.37 -11.01 3.34
N GLU A 119 -12.21 -11.97 3.01
CA GLU A 119 -11.74 -13.34 2.77
C GLU A 119 -12.22 -13.89 1.47
#